data_bac9ca312ad7ebd76694a8d6b82aa9ab
#
_entry.id   bac9ca312ad7ebd76694a8d6b82aa9ab
#
_cell.length_a   1.000
_cell.length_b   1.000
_cell.length_c   1.000
_cell.angle_alpha   90.00
_cell.angle_beta   90.00
_cell.angle_gamma   90.00
#
_symmetry.space_group_name_H-M   'P 1'
#
loop_
_entity.id
_entity.type
_entity.pdbx_description
1 polymer ?
#
loop_
_entity_poly.entity_id
_entity_poly.type
_entity_poly.pdbx_seq_one_letter_code
_entity_poly.pdbx_strand_id
1 'polypeptide(L)'
;LGPEVNGADVRPRRPHALLLLLPILLLVAWVAASPTARQLDARLHDQITRALPAAAPPPGVVMVDIDEASLAQLGPWPWSRPVLAELARRLRERGAILQVWDLFLPEPAPGDEAFNAVLSGPDIVLGQVLILDPQVQSPPRQGTLRPDAGAPPICAPHQQVSGHFGVADTLPGAFVGHVSATPDVDGALRRLPAVVCQGSARFPQLTLAAAQRLQPDAPWQLQPGGPLLGPAQWLVRGPLRFALDGENHLPVPYRRPHTQWPAL
;
A
#
# COMPACT_ATOMS: atom_id res chain seq x y z
N LEU A 1 81.52 15.32 11.67
CA LEU A 1 80.28 16.00 12.09
C LEU A 1 79.12 15.51 11.12
N GLY A 2 78.38 14.49 11.54
CA GLY A 2 77.18 14.01 10.83
C GLY A 2 75.94 14.50 11.57
N PRO A 3 74.85 14.79 10.88
CA PRO A 3 73.64 15.22 11.52
C PRO A 3 72.88 14.04 12.13
N GLU A 4 72.45 14.19 13.40
CA GLU A 4 71.54 13.33 14.12
C GLU A 4 70.15 13.30 13.43
N VAL A 5 69.70 12.11 13.05
CA VAL A 5 68.34 11.87 12.56
C VAL A 5 67.44 11.74 13.78
N ASN A 6 66.59 12.75 13.96
CA ASN A 6 65.60 12.85 15.04
C ASN A 6 64.48 11.78 14.77
N GLY A 7 64.50 10.71 15.56
CA GLY A 7 63.49 9.67 15.53
C GLY A 7 62.12 10.20 15.94
N ALA A 8 61.18 10.31 15.04
CA ALA A 8 59.79 10.64 15.33
C ALA A 8 59.17 9.54 16.20
N ASP A 9 58.87 9.90 17.43
CA ASP A 9 58.19 9.04 18.41
C ASP A 9 56.75 8.76 17.97
N VAL A 10 56.56 7.64 17.26
CA VAL A 10 55.24 7.13 16.86
C VAL A 10 54.60 6.50 18.10
N ARG A 11 53.86 7.33 18.85
CA ARG A 11 53.07 6.83 19.98
C ARG A 11 52.02 5.87 19.52
N PRO A 12 51.94 4.62 20.04
CA PRO A 12 50.93 3.65 19.64
C PRO A 12 49.53 4.17 20.04
N ARG A 13 48.65 4.29 19.07
CA ARG A 13 47.24 4.62 19.29
C ARG A 13 46.65 3.60 20.26
N ARG A 14 46.20 4.07 21.41
CA ARG A 14 45.68 3.24 22.52
C ARG A 14 44.45 2.46 22.04
N PRO A 15 44.48 1.11 22.10
CA PRO A 15 43.35 0.25 21.66
C PRO A 15 42.10 0.44 22.54
N HIS A 16 42.21 1.11 23.68
CA HIS A 16 41.13 1.33 24.64
C HIS A 16 39.98 2.24 24.10
N ALA A 17 40.27 3.11 23.14
CA ALA A 17 39.21 3.93 22.51
C ALA A 17 38.24 3.08 21.67
N LEU A 18 38.71 2.02 21.01
CA LEU A 18 37.86 1.08 20.27
C LEU A 18 36.99 0.26 21.22
N LEU A 19 37.48 -0.09 22.40
CA LEU A 19 36.72 -0.85 23.40
C LEU A 19 35.54 -0.07 23.99
N LEU A 20 35.66 1.28 24.04
CA LEU A 20 34.59 2.15 24.51
C LEU A 20 33.54 2.46 23.40
N LEU A 21 33.93 2.37 22.13
CA LEU A 21 33.00 2.61 21.02
C LEU A 21 31.95 1.47 20.87
N LEU A 22 32.32 0.23 21.15
CA LEU A 22 31.43 -0.91 21.03
C LEU A 22 30.19 -0.82 21.93
N PRO A 23 30.30 -0.57 23.26
CA PRO A 23 29.14 -0.43 24.12
C PRO A 23 28.29 0.81 23.77
N ILE A 24 28.89 1.89 23.29
CA ILE A 24 28.16 3.08 22.81
C ILE A 24 27.34 2.71 21.55
N LEU A 25 27.93 2.02 20.58
CA LEU A 25 27.23 1.57 19.39
C LEU A 25 26.10 0.59 19.72
N LEU A 26 26.32 -0.33 20.65
CA LEU A 26 25.28 -1.26 21.12
C LEU A 26 24.14 -0.53 21.84
N LEU A 27 24.47 0.48 22.66
CA LEU A 27 23.45 1.31 23.32
C LEU A 27 22.65 2.11 22.30
N VAL A 28 23.29 2.73 21.33
CA VAL A 28 22.62 3.48 20.24
C VAL A 28 21.73 2.54 19.41
N ALA A 29 22.22 1.37 19.05
CA ALA A 29 21.44 0.37 18.33
C ALA A 29 20.24 -0.13 19.15
N TRP A 30 20.43 -0.35 20.46
CA TRP A 30 19.35 -0.75 21.37
C TRP A 30 18.30 0.35 21.54
N VAL A 31 18.72 1.61 21.71
CA VAL A 31 17.79 2.77 21.77
C VAL A 31 17.06 2.93 20.44
N ALA A 32 17.75 2.85 19.30
CA ALA A 32 17.16 2.96 17.98
C ALA A 32 16.13 1.84 17.68
N ALA A 33 16.36 0.63 18.22
CA ALA A 33 15.43 -0.48 18.13
C ALA A 33 14.25 -0.40 19.11
N SER A 34 14.28 0.55 20.06
CA SER A 34 13.26 0.65 21.10
C SER A 34 11.88 1.08 20.53
N PRO A 35 10.77 0.66 21.17
CA PRO A 35 9.44 1.12 20.77
C PRO A 35 9.29 2.64 20.83
N THR A 36 9.94 3.28 21.80
CA THR A 36 9.91 4.74 21.97
C THR A 36 10.58 5.48 20.81
N ALA A 37 11.72 4.98 20.32
CA ALA A 37 12.39 5.58 19.17
C ALA A 37 11.52 5.44 17.91
N ARG A 38 10.88 4.29 17.70
CA ARG A 38 9.95 4.08 16.59
C ARG A 38 8.74 5.01 16.67
N GLN A 39 8.19 5.26 17.86
CA GLN A 39 7.11 6.22 18.04
C GLN A 39 7.54 7.66 17.76
N LEU A 40 8.75 8.04 18.17
CA LEU A 40 9.33 9.36 17.88
C LEU A 40 9.54 9.55 16.39
N ASP A 41 10.09 8.55 15.71
CA ASP A 41 10.29 8.55 14.26
C ASP A 41 8.95 8.71 13.51
N ALA A 42 7.93 7.95 13.92
CA ALA A 42 6.58 8.04 13.37
C ALA A 42 5.97 9.45 13.54
N ARG A 43 6.10 10.05 14.74
CA ARG A 43 5.62 11.42 14.99
C ARG A 43 6.38 12.47 14.18
N LEU A 44 7.69 12.33 14.07
CA LEU A 44 8.52 13.21 13.24
C LEU A 44 8.14 13.10 11.78
N HIS A 45 7.95 11.89 11.28
CA HIS A 45 7.46 11.62 9.92
C HIS A 45 6.11 12.32 9.67
N ASP A 46 5.14 12.20 10.60
CA ASP A 46 3.84 12.85 10.50
C ASP A 46 3.96 14.38 10.46
N GLN A 47 4.81 14.95 11.29
CA GLN A 47 5.04 16.41 11.32
C GLN A 47 5.67 16.90 10.00
N ILE A 48 6.68 16.20 9.51
CA ILE A 48 7.31 16.52 8.22
C ILE A 48 6.28 16.40 7.09
N THR A 49 5.50 15.32 7.06
CA THR A 49 4.48 15.08 6.04
C THR A 49 3.41 16.17 6.02
N ARG A 50 2.98 16.65 7.20
CA ARG A 50 2.02 17.76 7.33
C ARG A 50 2.61 19.11 6.94
N ALA A 51 3.90 19.32 7.19
CA ALA A 51 4.60 20.55 6.85
C ALA A 51 4.92 20.68 5.35
N LEU A 52 4.98 19.55 4.63
CA LEU A 52 5.20 19.55 3.20
C LEU A 52 3.95 20.03 2.45
N PRO A 53 4.10 20.92 1.44
CA PRO A 53 2.97 21.38 0.66
C PRO A 53 2.27 20.19 -0.01
N ALA A 54 0.95 20.16 0.10
CA ALA A 54 0.15 19.18 -0.61
C ALA A 54 0.31 19.40 -2.13
N ALA A 55 0.82 18.41 -2.83
CA ALA A 55 0.88 18.47 -4.29
C ALA A 55 -0.53 18.66 -4.89
N ALA A 56 -0.73 19.33 -6.03
CA ALA A 56 -2.07 19.45 -6.67
C ALA A 56 -2.68 18.05 -6.94
N PRO A 57 -4.01 17.85 -6.83
CA PRO A 57 -4.61 16.57 -7.23
C PRO A 57 -4.14 16.23 -8.64
N PRO A 58 -3.76 14.99 -8.93
CA PRO A 58 -3.43 14.61 -10.29
C PRO A 58 -4.67 14.88 -11.16
N PRO A 59 -4.52 15.54 -12.32
CA PRO A 59 -5.64 15.76 -13.21
C PRO A 59 -6.22 14.42 -13.65
N GLY A 60 -7.54 14.35 -13.73
CA GLY A 60 -8.26 13.16 -14.20
C GLY A 60 -8.54 12.10 -13.12
N VAL A 61 -8.24 12.36 -11.86
CA VAL A 61 -8.72 11.51 -10.75
C VAL A 61 -9.92 12.18 -10.08
N VAL A 62 -11.03 11.46 -10.01
CA VAL A 62 -12.27 11.90 -9.36
C VAL A 62 -12.63 10.89 -8.28
N MET A 63 -13.00 11.38 -7.11
CA MET A 63 -13.51 10.56 -6.02
C MET A 63 -15.04 10.52 -6.10
N VAL A 64 -15.60 9.31 -6.10
CA VAL A 64 -17.04 9.07 -6.02
C VAL A 64 -17.31 8.47 -4.65
N ASP A 65 -18.00 9.21 -3.82
CA ASP A 65 -18.33 8.81 -2.46
C ASP A 65 -19.79 8.32 -2.37
N ILE A 66 -20.02 7.31 -1.55
CA ILE A 66 -21.36 6.86 -1.17
C ILE A 66 -21.76 7.63 0.09
N ASP A 67 -22.24 8.84 -0.13
CA ASP A 67 -22.60 9.78 0.93
C ASP A 67 -24.04 9.62 1.42
N GLU A 68 -24.39 10.35 2.47
CA GLU A 68 -25.75 10.37 3.06
C GLU A 68 -26.84 10.77 2.04
N ALA A 69 -26.51 11.65 1.09
CA ALA A 69 -27.47 12.06 0.06
C ALA A 69 -27.74 10.91 -0.92
N SER A 70 -26.73 10.17 -1.30
CA SER A 70 -26.84 8.97 -2.13
C SER A 70 -27.62 7.87 -1.42
N LEU A 71 -27.38 7.66 -0.11
CA LEU A 71 -28.11 6.70 0.69
C LEU A 71 -29.59 7.09 0.84
N ALA A 72 -29.89 8.37 1.01
CA ALA A 72 -31.26 8.85 1.06
C ALA A 72 -32.03 8.66 -0.24
N GLN A 73 -31.37 8.72 -1.39
CA GLN A 73 -31.99 8.58 -2.72
C GLN A 73 -32.10 7.13 -3.18
N LEU A 74 -31.08 6.32 -2.96
CA LEU A 74 -30.96 4.95 -3.49
C LEU A 74 -31.26 3.87 -2.45
N GLY A 75 -31.45 4.27 -1.19
CA GLY A 75 -31.64 3.37 -0.07
C GLY A 75 -30.35 3.02 0.65
N PRO A 76 -30.47 2.26 1.76
CA PRO A 76 -29.35 1.93 2.62
C PRO A 76 -28.33 1.02 1.89
N TRP A 77 -27.07 1.13 2.28
CA TRP A 77 -26.03 0.21 1.87
C TRP A 77 -26.20 -1.17 2.56
N PRO A 78 -25.87 -2.31 1.92
CA PRO A 78 -25.29 -2.42 0.57
C PRO A 78 -26.32 -2.35 -0.58
N TRP A 79 -25.97 -1.64 -1.65
CA TRP A 79 -26.85 -1.56 -2.82
C TRP A 79 -26.88 -2.86 -3.62
N SER A 80 -28.00 -3.09 -4.31
CA SER A 80 -28.20 -4.27 -5.15
C SER A 80 -27.27 -4.27 -6.36
N ARG A 81 -26.96 -5.46 -6.90
CA ARG A 81 -26.09 -5.62 -8.06
C ARG A 81 -26.52 -4.82 -9.30
N PRO A 82 -27.84 -4.73 -9.62
CA PRO A 82 -28.28 -3.86 -10.70
C PRO A 82 -27.94 -2.38 -10.51
N VAL A 83 -28.04 -1.86 -9.28
CA VAL A 83 -27.66 -0.47 -8.97
C VAL A 83 -26.16 -0.27 -9.17
N LEU A 84 -25.33 -1.20 -8.71
CA LEU A 84 -23.88 -1.15 -8.90
C LEU A 84 -23.50 -1.25 -10.38
N ALA A 85 -24.17 -2.11 -11.15
CA ALA A 85 -23.97 -2.23 -12.60
C ALA A 85 -24.32 -0.92 -13.33
N GLU A 86 -25.43 -0.29 -12.95
CA GLU A 86 -25.84 1.01 -13.51
C GLU A 86 -24.85 2.11 -13.16
N LEU A 87 -24.35 2.16 -11.93
CA LEU A 87 -23.29 3.10 -11.52
C LEU A 87 -22.05 2.93 -12.40
N ALA A 88 -21.57 1.71 -12.57
CA ALA A 88 -20.40 1.43 -13.41
C ALA A 88 -20.61 1.90 -14.86
N ARG A 89 -21.79 1.66 -15.41
CA ARG A 89 -22.14 2.07 -16.77
C ARG A 89 -22.15 3.60 -16.90
N ARG A 90 -22.77 4.30 -15.95
CA ARG A 90 -22.83 5.77 -15.95
C ARG A 90 -21.45 6.43 -15.80
N LEU A 91 -20.56 5.83 -15.02
CA LEU A 91 -19.18 6.31 -14.90
C LEU A 91 -18.44 6.18 -16.23
N ARG A 92 -18.62 5.05 -16.96
CA ARG A 92 -18.08 4.90 -18.32
C ARG A 92 -18.60 5.94 -19.28
N GLU A 93 -19.91 6.19 -19.27
CA GLU A 93 -20.55 7.19 -20.14
C GLU A 93 -20.04 8.62 -19.87
N ARG A 94 -19.59 8.87 -18.63
CA ARG A 94 -18.96 10.14 -18.24
C ARG A 94 -17.46 10.18 -18.53
N GLY A 95 -16.90 9.15 -19.16
CA GLY A 95 -15.52 9.14 -19.61
C GLY A 95 -14.53 8.50 -18.63
N ALA A 96 -15.00 7.80 -17.60
CA ALA A 96 -14.10 7.03 -16.72
C ALA A 96 -13.42 5.91 -17.53
N ILE A 97 -12.09 6.01 -17.66
CA ILE A 97 -11.27 5.00 -18.35
C ILE A 97 -10.89 3.85 -17.42
N LEU A 98 -10.90 4.08 -16.11
CA LEU A 98 -10.69 3.09 -15.06
C LEU A 98 -11.51 3.47 -13.83
N GLN A 99 -12.13 2.48 -13.22
CA GLN A 99 -12.88 2.58 -11.98
C GLN A 99 -12.23 1.71 -10.94
N VAL A 100 -11.87 2.29 -9.80
CA VAL A 100 -11.27 1.57 -8.68
C VAL A 100 -12.28 1.60 -7.54
N TRP A 101 -12.80 0.45 -7.19
CA TRP A 101 -13.88 0.29 -6.23
C TRP A 101 -13.31 -0.26 -4.92
N ASP A 102 -13.24 0.58 -3.91
CA ASP A 102 -12.92 0.16 -2.53
C ASP A 102 -14.15 -0.49 -1.88
N LEU A 103 -14.64 -1.53 -2.55
CA LEU A 103 -15.78 -2.33 -2.15
C LEU A 103 -15.41 -3.79 -2.23
N PHE A 104 -15.88 -4.58 -1.27
CA PHE A 104 -15.72 -6.02 -1.28
C PHE A 104 -17.09 -6.69 -1.26
N LEU A 105 -17.27 -7.66 -2.14
CA LEU A 105 -18.52 -8.34 -2.43
C LEU A 105 -18.36 -9.85 -2.22
N PRO A 106 -18.24 -10.30 -0.95
CA PRO A 106 -17.88 -11.70 -0.67
C PRO A 106 -19.03 -12.68 -0.85
N GLU A 107 -20.27 -12.20 -0.85
CA GLU A 107 -21.46 -13.05 -0.90
C GLU A 107 -22.15 -13.01 -2.24
N PRO A 108 -22.63 -14.17 -2.74
CA PRO A 108 -23.52 -14.22 -3.89
C PRO A 108 -24.78 -13.38 -3.67
N ALA A 109 -25.23 -12.69 -4.70
CA ALA A 109 -26.43 -11.88 -4.63
C ALA A 109 -27.23 -11.90 -5.94
N PRO A 110 -28.55 -11.62 -5.89
CA PRO A 110 -29.36 -11.48 -7.09
C PRO A 110 -28.80 -10.43 -8.04
N GLY A 111 -28.67 -10.79 -9.32
CA GLY A 111 -28.12 -9.91 -10.36
C GLY A 111 -26.62 -10.04 -10.57
N ASP A 112 -25.93 -10.96 -9.88
CA ASP A 112 -24.49 -11.23 -10.05
C ASP A 112 -24.12 -11.55 -11.49
N GLU A 113 -24.94 -12.31 -12.23
CA GLU A 113 -24.67 -12.65 -13.62
C GLU A 113 -24.52 -11.40 -14.51
N ALA A 114 -25.50 -10.51 -14.44
CA ALA A 114 -25.46 -9.25 -15.19
C ALA A 114 -24.34 -8.33 -14.72
N PHE A 115 -24.09 -8.28 -13.41
CA PHE A 115 -23.02 -7.49 -12.85
C PHE A 115 -21.62 -8.05 -13.19
N ASN A 116 -21.48 -9.38 -13.20
CA ASN A 116 -20.24 -10.02 -13.63
C ASN A 116 -19.88 -9.68 -15.09
N ALA A 117 -20.86 -9.55 -15.96
CA ALA A 117 -20.61 -9.08 -17.33
C ALA A 117 -20.03 -7.66 -17.38
N VAL A 118 -20.43 -6.79 -16.45
CA VAL A 118 -19.88 -5.44 -16.29
C VAL A 118 -18.47 -5.48 -15.73
N LEU A 119 -18.21 -6.32 -14.74
CA LEU A 119 -16.91 -6.50 -14.11
C LEU A 119 -15.86 -7.14 -14.99
N SER A 120 -16.26 -7.94 -15.96
CA SER A 120 -15.36 -8.60 -16.92
C SER A 120 -14.70 -7.63 -17.90
N GLY A 121 -15.11 -6.37 -17.90
CA GLY A 121 -14.46 -5.29 -18.64
C GLY A 121 -13.06 -4.96 -18.10
N PRO A 122 -12.21 -4.32 -18.92
CA PRO A 122 -10.83 -3.99 -18.51
C PRO A 122 -10.75 -2.80 -17.55
N ASP A 123 -11.84 -2.14 -17.28
CA ASP A 123 -11.93 -0.81 -16.68
C ASP A 123 -12.41 -0.81 -15.21
N ILE A 124 -12.57 -1.97 -14.58
CA ILE A 124 -12.98 -2.05 -13.16
C ILE A 124 -12.00 -2.91 -12.37
N VAL A 125 -11.62 -2.41 -11.20
CA VAL A 125 -10.84 -3.12 -10.18
C VAL A 125 -11.60 -3.08 -8.88
N LEU A 126 -11.90 -4.23 -8.30
CA LEU A 126 -12.57 -4.36 -6.99
C LEU A 126 -11.57 -4.51 -5.85
N GLY A 127 -11.99 -4.09 -4.66
CA GLY A 127 -11.30 -4.38 -3.42
C GLY A 127 -11.50 -5.83 -2.94
N GLN A 128 -10.47 -6.38 -2.30
CA GLN A 128 -10.56 -7.54 -1.41
C GLN A 128 -9.76 -7.26 -0.14
N VAL A 129 -10.11 -7.92 0.96
CA VAL A 129 -9.45 -7.73 2.25
C VAL A 129 -8.77 -9.02 2.67
N LEU A 130 -7.48 -8.93 3.01
CA LEU A 130 -6.75 -9.97 3.72
C LEU A 130 -6.56 -9.51 5.16
N ILE A 131 -6.98 -10.30 6.12
CA ILE A 131 -6.80 -10.01 7.54
C ILE A 131 -5.38 -10.41 7.91
N LEU A 132 -4.55 -9.42 8.20
CA LEU A 132 -3.12 -9.58 8.43
C LEU A 132 -2.76 -9.63 9.93
N ASP A 133 -3.76 -9.47 10.80
CA ASP A 133 -3.57 -9.55 12.24
C ASP A 133 -3.72 -11.01 12.73
N PRO A 134 -2.62 -11.65 13.20
CA PRO A 134 -2.68 -13.02 13.71
C PRO A 134 -3.42 -13.14 15.04
N GLN A 135 -3.73 -12.03 15.73
CA GLN A 135 -4.40 -12.04 17.02
C GLN A 135 -5.93 -12.07 16.90
N VAL A 136 -6.47 -11.89 15.69
CA VAL A 136 -7.92 -11.98 15.47
C VAL A 136 -8.37 -13.41 15.73
N GLN A 137 -9.19 -13.58 16.77
CA GLN A 137 -9.81 -14.87 17.07
C GLN A 137 -10.94 -15.16 16.10
N SER A 138 -10.96 -16.37 15.50
CA SER A 138 -11.98 -16.78 14.52
C SER A 138 -12.16 -15.78 13.37
N PRO A 139 -11.10 -15.47 12.61
CA PRO A 139 -11.17 -14.49 11.55
C PRO A 139 -12.14 -14.96 10.46
N PRO A 140 -12.96 -14.05 9.90
CA PRO A 140 -13.89 -14.40 8.83
C PRO A 140 -13.14 -14.90 7.59
N ARG A 141 -13.79 -15.82 6.86
CA ARG A 141 -13.34 -16.30 5.54
C ARG A 141 -14.55 -16.33 4.63
N GLN A 142 -14.80 -15.22 3.96
CA GLN A 142 -15.96 -15.03 3.10
C GLN A 142 -15.51 -14.74 1.67
N GLY A 143 -16.20 -15.35 0.72
CA GLY A 143 -15.84 -15.26 -0.70
C GLY A 143 -14.49 -15.91 -1.00
N THR A 144 -14.03 -15.77 -2.23
CA THR A 144 -12.78 -16.34 -2.73
C THR A 144 -11.74 -15.25 -2.91
N LEU A 145 -10.55 -15.44 -2.28
CA LEU A 145 -9.39 -14.60 -2.56
C LEU A 145 -8.88 -14.85 -3.97
N ARG A 146 -8.58 -13.78 -4.69
CA ARG A 146 -8.07 -13.86 -6.07
C ARG A 146 -6.64 -13.32 -6.12
N PRO A 147 -5.66 -14.20 -6.27
CA PRO A 147 -4.29 -13.79 -6.56
C PRO A 147 -4.19 -13.31 -8.00
N ASP A 148 -3.21 -12.45 -8.25
CA ASP A 148 -2.92 -11.97 -9.59
C ASP A 148 -1.53 -12.46 -10.03
N ALA A 149 -1.50 -13.24 -11.11
CA ALA A 149 -0.26 -13.74 -11.69
C ALA A 149 0.62 -12.61 -12.26
N GLY A 150 0.01 -11.50 -12.66
CA GLY A 150 0.69 -10.30 -13.16
C GLY A 150 1.15 -9.35 -12.06
N ALA A 151 0.93 -9.68 -10.79
CA ALA A 151 1.36 -8.86 -9.66
C ALA A 151 2.90 -8.65 -9.64
N PRO A 152 3.39 -7.53 -9.07
CA PRO A 152 4.82 -7.31 -8.95
C PRO A 152 5.53 -8.50 -8.28
N PRO A 153 6.77 -8.84 -8.70
CA PRO A 153 7.53 -9.97 -8.16
C PRO A 153 8.19 -9.65 -6.80
N ILE A 154 7.44 -9.02 -5.93
CA ILE A 154 7.84 -8.63 -4.57
C ILE A 154 6.82 -9.12 -3.56
N CYS A 155 7.24 -9.25 -2.31
CA CYS A 155 6.35 -9.54 -1.18
C CYS A 155 6.70 -8.61 -0.03
N ALA A 156 5.69 -8.08 0.66
CA ALA A 156 5.89 -7.51 1.98
C ALA A 156 6.23 -8.64 2.95
N PRO A 157 7.29 -8.51 3.78
CA PRO A 157 7.70 -9.56 4.70
C PRO A 157 6.70 -9.69 5.86
N HIS A 158 6.75 -10.84 6.53
CA HIS A 158 6.04 -11.11 7.79
C HIS A 158 4.50 -11.00 7.74
N GLN A 159 3.90 -11.04 6.54
CA GLN A 159 2.45 -11.01 6.41
C GLN A 159 1.87 -12.42 6.55
N GLN A 160 1.03 -12.64 7.54
CA GLN A 160 0.26 -13.86 7.71
C GLN A 160 -1.22 -13.56 7.50
N VAL A 161 -1.82 -14.22 6.52
CA VAL A 161 -3.25 -14.08 6.23
C VAL A 161 -4.02 -15.00 7.17
N SER A 162 -4.64 -14.45 8.21
CA SER A 162 -5.46 -15.19 9.17
C SER A 162 -6.88 -15.41 8.65
N GLY A 163 -7.46 -14.44 7.94
CA GLY A 163 -8.79 -14.46 7.37
C GLY A 163 -8.92 -13.55 6.15
N HIS A 164 -10.13 -13.47 5.58
CA HIS A 164 -10.34 -12.63 4.41
C HIS A 164 -11.81 -12.31 4.13
N PHE A 165 -12.01 -11.21 3.38
CA PHE A 165 -13.19 -10.94 2.58
C PHE A 165 -12.74 -10.87 1.10
N GLY A 166 -12.98 -11.93 0.37
CA GLY A 166 -12.71 -12.04 -1.05
C GLY A 166 -13.87 -11.54 -1.91
N VAL A 167 -14.02 -12.12 -3.08
CA VAL A 167 -15.10 -11.85 -4.02
C VAL A 167 -15.97 -13.09 -4.18
N ALA A 168 -17.28 -12.92 -4.33
CA ALA A 168 -18.21 -14.02 -4.56
C ALA A 168 -17.79 -14.86 -5.77
N ASP A 169 -17.99 -16.18 -5.69
CA ASP A 169 -17.67 -17.09 -6.78
C ASP A 169 -18.54 -16.85 -8.03
N THR A 170 -19.72 -16.25 -7.83
CA THR A 170 -20.63 -15.81 -8.89
C THR A 170 -20.12 -14.61 -9.70
N LEU A 171 -19.00 -14.00 -9.29
CA LEU A 171 -18.36 -12.87 -9.96
C LEU A 171 -16.96 -13.24 -10.50
N PRO A 172 -16.80 -14.28 -11.35
CA PRO A 172 -15.50 -14.76 -11.79
C PRO A 172 -14.72 -13.76 -12.63
N GLY A 173 -15.39 -12.82 -13.29
CA GLY A 173 -14.77 -11.79 -14.13
C GLY A 173 -14.13 -10.63 -13.38
N ALA A 174 -14.30 -10.55 -12.06
CA ALA A 174 -13.75 -9.44 -11.29
C ALA A 174 -12.21 -9.46 -11.25
N PHE A 175 -11.59 -8.33 -11.61
CA PHE A 175 -10.19 -8.06 -11.34
C PHE A 175 -10.06 -7.38 -9.98
N VAL A 176 -9.08 -7.77 -9.20
CA VAL A 176 -9.06 -7.37 -7.78
C VAL A 176 -7.68 -6.91 -7.30
N GLY A 177 -7.70 -6.03 -6.29
CA GLY A 177 -6.54 -5.69 -5.48
C GLY A 177 -6.91 -5.65 -4.01
N HIS A 178 -5.94 -5.84 -3.11
CA HIS A 178 -6.24 -5.78 -1.69
C HIS A 178 -6.20 -4.35 -1.14
N VAL A 179 -7.01 -4.10 -0.11
CA VAL A 179 -7.02 -2.85 0.67
C VAL A 179 -6.52 -3.07 2.10
N SER A 180 -5.88 -4.22 2.33
CA SER A 180 -5.42 -4.65 3.65
C SER A 180 -4.32 -3.76 4.16
N ALA A 181 -4.35 -3.45 5.44
CA ALA A 181 -3.35 -2.64 6.11
C ALA A 181 -3.02 -3.22 7.48
N THR A 182 -1.84 -2.94 7.97
CA THR A 182 -1.43 -3.22 9.34
C THR A 182 -1.18 -1.88 10.03
N PRO A 183 -2.00 -1.49 11.02
CA PRO A 183 -1.78 -0.27 11.78
C PRO A 183 -0.44 -0.31 12.51
N ASP A 184 0.21 0.84 12.62
CA ASP A 184 1.34 1.03 13.51
C ASP A 184 0.89 0.89 14.99
N VAL A 185 1.84 0.83 15.93
CA VAL A 185 1.55 0.66 17.38
C VAL A 185 0.67 1.75 18.00
N ASP A 186 0.53 2.89 17.34
CA ASP A 186 -0.35 3.99 17.72
C ASP A 186 -1.71 3.99 16.99
N GLY A 187 -2.01 2.94 16.22
CA GLY A 187 -3.23 2.78 15.45
C GLY A 187 -3.26 3.53 14.11
N ALA A 188 -2.22 4.30 13.78
CA ALA A 188 -2.18 5.03 12.52
C ALA A 188 -1.77 4.12 11.34
N LEU A 189 -2.38 4.32 10.18
CA LEU A 189 -2.05 3.62 8.95
C LEU A 189 -1.09 4.49 8.13
N ARG A 190 0.22 4.25 8.24
CA ARG A 190 1.23 5.04 7.50
C ARG A 190 1.75 4.35 6.26
N ARG A 191 1.52 3.06 6.16
CA ARG A 191 2.03 2.22 5.07
C ARG A 191 1.10 1.04 4.80
N LEU A 192 1.08 0.62 3.54
CA LEU A 192 0.29 -0.51 3.07
C LEU A 192 1.23 -1.54 2.44
N PRO A 193 1.07 -2.84 2.69
CA PRO A 193 1.81 -3.86 1.96
C PRO A 193 1.60 -3.68 0.45
N ALA A 194 2.66 -3.56 -0.33
CA ALA A 194 2.53 -3.43 -1.79
C ALA A 194 1.98 -4.72 -2.40
N VAL A 195 2.49 -5.85 -1.94
CA VAL A 195 2.00 -7.19 -2.33
C VAL A 195 2.02 -8.09 -1.10
N VAL A 196 0.89 -8.69 -0.77
CA VAL A 196 0.80 -9.77 0.21
C VAL A 196 1.00 -11.09 -0.51
N CYS A 197 1.86 -11.97 0.04
CA CYS A 197 2.15 -13.28 -0.53
C CYS A 197 1.69 -14.40 0.40
N GLN A 198 1.09 -15.43 -0.18
CA GLN A 198 0.72 -16.67 0.51
C GLN A 198 1.16 -17.86 -0.34
N GLY A 199 2.26 -18.48 0.00
CA GLY A 199 2.92 -19.45 -0.87
C GLY A 199 3.32 -18.80 -2.19
N SER A 200 2.89 -19.36 -3.31
CA SER A 200 3.10 -18.80 -4.66
C SER A 200 2.07 -17.74 -5.06
N ALA A 201 0.98 -17.61 -4.30
CA ALA A 201 -0.08 -16.65 -4.59
C ALA A 201 0.35 -15.23 -4.19
N ARG A 202 0.13 -14.26 -5.07
CA ARG A 202 0.44 -12.85 -4.87
C ARG A 202 -0.83 -12.02 -4.97
N PHE A 203 -1.02 -11.16 -3.99
CA PHE A 203 -2.16 -10.27 -3.90
C PHE A 203 -1.64 -8.83 -3.94
N PRO A 204 -1.74 -8.13 -5.08
CA PRO A 204 -1.30 -6.74 -5.19
C PRO A 204 -2.26 -5.81 -4.44
N GLN A 205 -1.71 -4.73 -3.90
CA GLN A 205 -2.51 -3.65 -3.33
C GLN A 205 -3.39 -3.01 -4.42
N LEU A 206 -4.58 -2.50 -4.05
CA LEU A 206 -5.60 -2.01 -4.97
C LEU A 206 -5.07 -0.99 -5.99
N THR A 207 -4.18 -0.08 -5.56
CA THR A 207 -3.56 0.91 -6.45
C THR A 207 -2.60 0.25 -7.47
N LEU A 208 -1.90 -0.82 -7.09
CA LEU A 208 -1.01 -1.56 -8.01
C LEU A 208 -1.83 -2.37 -9.02
N ALA A 209 -2.94 -2.96 -8.57
CA ALA A 209 -3.89 -3.62 -9.47
C ALA A 209 -4.49 -2.63 -10.48
N ALA A 210 -4.82 -1.41 -10.04
CA ALA A 210 -5.25 -0.32 -10.92
C ALA A 210 -4.17 0.08 -11.92
N ALA A 211 -2.91 0.24 -11.47
CA ALA A 211 -1.78 0.53 -12.33
C ALA A 211 -1.55 -0.53 -13.41
N GLN A 212 -1.80 -1.79 -13.06
CA GLN A 212 -1.70 -2.91 -14.00
C GLN A 212 -2.76 -2.83 -15.10
N ARG A 213 -3.97 -2.39 -14.75
CA ARG A 213 -5.03 -2.14 -15.75
C ARG A 213 -4.75 -0.94 -16.63
N LEU A 214 -4.18 0.13 -16.08
CA LEU A 214 -3.79 1.31 -16.86
C LEU A 214 -2.63 1.05 -17.82
N GLN A 215 -1.76 0.13 -17.49
CA GLN A 215 -0.53 -0.19 -18.25
C GLN A 215 -0.40 -1.72 -18.44
N PRO A 216 -1.31 -2.36 -19.20
CA PRO A 216 -1.37 -3.82 -19.28
C PRO A 216 -0.10 -4.44 -19.85
N ASP A 217 0.51 -3.81 -20.85
CA ASP A 217 1.67 -4.33 -21.59
C ASP A 217 3.02 -3.98 -20.94
N ALA A 218 3.04 -3.05 -19.98
CA ALA A 218 4.28 -2.65 -19.33
C ALA A 218 4.68 -3.66 -18.25
N PRO A 219 5.95 -4.12 -18.20
CA PRO A 219 6.43 -4.98 -17.12
C PRO A 219 6.61 -4.20 -15.82
N TRP A 220 6.50 -4.89 -14.67
CA TRP A 220 6.95 -4.37 -13.41
C TRP A 220 8.47 -4.37 -13.32
N GLN A 221 9.03 -3.28 -12.84
CA GLN A 221 10.48 -3.11 -12.64
C GLN A 221 10.74 -2.54 -11.25
N LEU A 222 11.78 -3.06 -10.58
CA LEU A 222 12.32 -2.49 -9.36
C LEU A 222 13.53 -1.63 -9.71
N GLN A 223 13.56 -0.41 -9.22
CA GLN A 223 14.66 0.52 -9.38
C GLN A 223 15.18 0.94 -8.00
N PRO A 224 16.48 1.08 -7.81
CA PRO A 224 17.03 1.55 -6.54
C PRO A 224 16.50 2.95 -6.21
N GLY A 225 16.28 3.20 -4.94
CA GLY A 225 15.92 4.52 -4.41
C GLY A 225 17.11 5.44 -4.22
N GLY A 226 16.88 6.54 -3.52
CA GLY A 226 17.95 7.50 -3.19
C GLY A 226 18.75 7.08 -1.95
N PRO A 227 20.04 7.46 -1.86
CA PRO A 227 20.94 6.98 -0.81
C PRO A 227 20.64 7.51 0.61
N LEU A 228 19.95 8.62 0.78
CA LEU A 228 19.77 9.26 2.10
C LEU A 228 18.37 9.82 2.37
N LEU A 229 17.70 10.39 1.39
CA LEU A 229 16.41 11.08 1.56
C LEU A 229 15.45 10.69 0.43
N GLY A 230 15.00 9.45 0.42
CA GLY A 230 14.08 8.98 -0.60
C GLY A 230 13.54 7.60 -0.26
N PRO A 231 12.67 7.05 -1.10
CA PRO A 231 12.23 5.68 -0.91
C PRO A 231 13.40 4.71 -1.02
N ALA A 232 13.32 3.59 -0.32
CA ALA A 232 14.34 2.54 -0.43
C ALA A 232 14.42 1.98 -1.85
N GLN A 233 13.26 1.88 -2.50
CA GLN A 233 13.12 1.39 -3.87
C GLN A 233 11.97 2.10 -4.59
N TRP A 234 12.00 2.08 -5.91
CA TRP A 234 10.89 2.45 -6.76
C TRP A 234 10.34 1.21 -7.46
N LEU A 235 9.05 0.99 -7.34
CA LEU A 235 8.32 0.05 -8.18
C LEU A 235 7.76 0.82 -9.38
N VAL A 236 8.11 0.39 -10.59
CA VAL A 236 7.81 1.12 -11.83
C VAL A 236 7.01 0.25 -12.77
N ARG A 237 5.99 0.84 -13.42
CA ARG A 237 5.22 0.23 -14.51
C ARG A 237 4.90 1.28 -15.57
N GLY A 238 5.58 1.22 -16.71
CA GLY A 238 5.51 2.29 -17.71
C GLY A 238 5.88 3.66 -17.11
N PRO A 239 5.02 4.68 -17.21
CA PRO A 239 5.27 5.99 -16.62
C PRO A 239 4.96 6.06 -15.12
N LEU A 240 4.30 5.04 -14.55
CA LEU A 240 3.87 5.01 -13.16
C LEU A 240 5.02 4.60 -12.24
N ARG A 241 5.19 5.34 -11.14
CA ARG A 241 6.23 5.10 -10.14
C ARG A 241 5.64 5.11 -8.75
N PHE A 242 5.95 4.08 -7.98
CA PHE A 242 5.49 3.90 -6.60
C PHE A 242 6.70 3.83 -5.69
N ALA A 243 6.71 4.70 -4.68
CA ALA A 243 7.74 4.65 -3.64
C ALA A 243 7.51 3.42 -2.76
N LEU A 244 8.55 2.66 -2.48
CA LEU A 244 8.54 1.57 -1.52
C LEU A 244 9.54 1.85 -0.40
N ASP A 245 9.18 1.44 0.81
CA ASP A 245 10.11 1.37 1.94
C ASP A 245 10.99 0.11 1.85
N GLY A 246 11.87 -0.09 2.84
CA GLY A 246 12.77 -1.25 2.89
C GLY A 246 12.06 -2.60 3.08
N GLU A 247 10.78 -2.59 3.40
CA GLU A 247 9.94 -3.77 3.61
C GLU A 247 8.85 -3.94 2.53
N ASN A 248 9.01 -3.29 1.39
CA ASN A 248 8.05 -3.33 0.27
C ASN A 248 6.64 -2.85 0.64
N HIS A 249 6.54 -1.83 1.50
CA HIS A 249 5.28 -1.15 1.76
C HIS A 249 5.21 0.17 0.97
N LEU A 250 3.99 0.53 0.60
CA LEU A 250 3.63 1.82 0.02
C LEU A 250 3.38 2.82 1.15
N PRO A 251 4.12 3.92 1.24
CA PRO A 251 3.81 4.97 2.21
C PRO A 251 2.50 5.67 1.85
N VAL A 252 1.67 5.96 2.85
CA VAL A 252 0.41 6.69 2.68
C VAL A 252 0.64 8.17 3.03
N PRO A 253 0.70 9.07 2.04
CA PRO A 253 0.91 10.48 2.29
C PRO A 253 -0.39 11.18 2.68
N TYR A 254 -0.72 11.28 3.96
CA TYR A 254 -1.86 12.06 4.48
C TYR A 254 -1.64 13.57 4.33
N ARG A 255 -1.58 14.05 3.09
CA ARG A 255 -1.31 15.47 2.80
C ARG A 255 -2.55 16.28 2.48
N ARG A 256 -3.73 15.63 2.37
CA ARG A 256 -4.98 16.27 1.99
C ARG A 256 -6.18 15.68 2.68
N PRO A 257 -7.10 16.50 3.16
CA PRO A 257 -8.43 16.04 3.47
C PRO A 257 -9.16 15.58 2.19
N HIS A 258 -10.03 14.57 2.32
CA HIS A 258 -10.81 14.03 1.20
C HIS A 258 -11.67 15.10 0.49
N THR A 259 -12.11 16.14 1.22
CA THR A 259 -12.87 17.29 0.69
C THR A 259 -12.12 18.11 -0.35
N GLN A 260 -10.82 17.91 -0.52
CA GLN A 260 -10.03 18.61 -1.54
C GLN A 260 -9.90 17.83 -2.86
N TRP A 261 -10.52 16.66 -2.96
CA TRP A 261 -10.57 15.90 -4.20
C TRP A 261 -11.76 16.36 -5.04
N PRO A 262 -11.62 16.44 -6.39
CA PRO A 262 -12.76 16.69 -7.25
C PRO A 262 -13.79 15.58 -7.02
N ALA A 263 -15.02 15.97 -6.72
CA ALA A 263 -16.18 15.10 -6.67
C ALA A 263 -16.94 15.20 -8.00
N LEU A 264 -17.73 14.16 -8.32
CA LEU A 264 -18.64 14.15 -9.45
C LEU A 264 -19.89 15.00 -9.15
#